data_3c5ba9e12f0d832d1e6ebebfaa69fe44
#
_entry.id   3c5ba9e12f0d832d1e6ebebfaa69fe44
#
_cell.length_a   1.000
_cell.length_b   1.000
_cell.length_c   1.000
_cell.angle_alpha   90.00
_cell.angle_beta   90.00
_cell.angle_gamma   90.00
#
_symmetry.space_group_name_H-M   'P 1'
#
loop_
_entity.id
_entity.type
_entity.pdbx_description
1 polymer ?
#
loop_
_entity_poly.entity_id
_entity_poly.type
_entity_poly.pdbx_seq_one_letter_code
_entity_poly.pdbx_strand_id
1 'polypeptide(L)'
;MNPPIRLYMSMSLDGFITGPDDRPGQELGRGGGRLFNWMDDRMSDGPNGQVFREAMATGALISGRRTFELAGRWHGDHHDGVPIFVLTHRVDDGDVPPGSARFVTDVGECAGQARAAAGDRAVMVHGAGAAQALLRAGLLDEMEIHLVPVLLGQGRPLFASLGPDHIELEPVRRLEGRDVTHLRYRVRR
;
A
#
# COMPACT_ATOMS: atom_id res chain seq x y z
N MET A 1 -17.19 -10.59 11.24
CA MET A 1 -16.85 -9.23 10.69
C MET A 1 -15.95 -9.44 9.48
N ASN A 2 -16.13 -8.67 8.42
CA ASN A 2 -15.21 -8.76 7.28
C ASN A 2 -13.83 -8.22 7.69
N PRO A 3 -12.72 -8.86 7.25
CA PRO A 3 -11.38 -8.36 7.53
C PRO A 3 -11.19 -6.97 6.90
N PRO A 4 -10.53 -6.03 7.61
CA PRO A 4 -10.35 -4.68 7.09
C PRO A 4 -9.35 -4.67 5.92
N ILE A 5 -9.65 -3.89 4.90
CA ILE A 5 -8.71 -3.53 3.84
C ILE A 5 -7.96 -2.28 4.29
N ARG A 6 -6.65 -2.39 4.48
CA ARG A 6 -5.80 -1.34 5.04
C ARG A 6 -4.65 -0.99 4.12
N LEU A 7 -4.54 0.28 3.80
CA LEU A 7 -3.38 0.83 3.11
C LEU A 7 -2.18 0.88 4.05
N TYR A 8 -1.02 0.43 3.58
CA TYR A 8 0.28 0.63 4.22
C TYR A 8 1.22 1.32 3.23
N MET A 9 1.51 2.60 3.47
CA MET A 9 2.37 3.39 2.57
C MET A 9 3.25 4.38 3.31
N SER A 10 4.54 4.37 2.96
CA SER A 10 5.43 5.49 3.30
C SER A 10 5.14 6.67 2.38
N MET A 11 5.09 7.87 2.95
CA MET A 11 4.74 9.09 2.26
C MET A 11 5.59 10.26 2.77
N SER A 12 6.06 11.11 1.87
CA SER A 12 6.69 12.38 2.22
C SER A 12 5.67 13.36 2.79
N LEU A 13 6.12 14.40 3.50
CA LEU A 13 5.24 15.43 4.05
C LEU A 13 4.43 16.16 2.97
N ASP A 14 4.97 16.26 1.76
CA ASP A 14 4.28 16.84 0.58
C ASP A 14 3.50 15.81 -0.25
N GLY A 15 3.26 14.59 0.28
CA GLY A 15 2.28 13.65 -0.24
C GLY A 15 2.77 12.66 -1.30
N PHE A 16 4.07 12.54 -1.53
CA PHE A 16 4.62 11.62 -2.54
C PHE A 16 5.04 10.28 -1.92
N ILE A 17 4.88 9.20 -2.71
CA ILE A 17 5.28 7.84 -2.35
C ILE A 17 6.51 7.35 -3.12
N THR A 18 6.94 8.10 -4.13
CA THR A 18 8.21 7.95 -4.84
C THR A 18 8.73 9.33 -5.18
N GLY A 19 10.03 9.45 -5.44
CA GLY A 19 10.59 10.62 -6.12
C GLY A 19 10.23 10.63 -7.61
N PRO A 20 10.68 11.63 -8.38
CA PRO A 20 10.50 11.69 -9.82
C PRO A 20 11.28 10.58 -10.54
N ASP A 21 10.85 10.27 -11.77
CA ASP A 21 11.50 9.32 -12.67
C ASP A 21 11.52 7.88 -12.14
N ASP A 22 10.46 7.44 -11.42
CA ASP A 22 10.30 6.06 -10.98
C ASP A 22 10.12 5.14 -12.19
N ARG A 23 11.04 4.17 -12.35
CA ARG A 23 11.12 3.22 -13.48
C ARG A 23 11.89 1.95 -13.07
N PRO A 24 11.86 0.89 -13.88
CA PRO A 24 12.73 -0.26 -13.65
C PRO A 24 14.20 0.12 -13.50
N GLY A 25 14.85 -0.36 -12.42
CA GLY A 25 16.20 0.01 -12.01
C GLY A 25 16.29 1.32 -11.21
N GLN A 26 15.18 2.00 -11.00
CA GLN A 26 15.05 3.18 -10.14
C GLN A 26 13.63 3.25 -9.57
N GLU A 27 13.21 2.18 -8.92
CA GLU A 27 11.81 1.88 -8.57
C GLU A 27 11.18 2.93 -7.65
N LEU A 28 11.99 3.56 -6.79
CA LEU A 28 11.55 4.61 -5.87
C LEU A 28 11.74 6.03 -6.43
N GLY A 29 12.24 6.16 -7.67
CA GLY A 29 12.57 7.46 -8.24
C GLY A 29 13.76 8.14 -7.55
N ARG A 30 14.13 9.32 -8.01
CA ARG A 30 15.24 10.09 -7.43
C ARG A 30 14.87 10.57 -6.03
N GLY A 31 15.71 10.24 -5.04
CA GLY A 31 15.52 10.63 -3.64
C GLY A 31 14.42 9.86 -2.91
N GLY A 32 13.60 9.05 -3.59
CA GLY A 32 12.49 8.32 -2.97
C GLY A 32 12.91 7.24 -1.97
N GLY A 33 14.15 6.76 -2.04
CA GLY A 33 14.71 5.82 -1.04
C GLY A 33 14.65 6.37 0.39
N ARG A 34 14.69 7.71 0.58
CA ARG A 34 14.56 8.35 1.91
C ARG A 34 13.27 7.95 2.63
N LEU A 35 12.21 7.63 1.91
CA LEU A 35 10.91 7.23 2.47
C LEU A 35 10.97 5.90 3.24
N PHE A 36 12.03 5.12 3.06
CA PHE A 36 12.15 3.77 3.61
C PHE A 36 13.26 3.65 4.68
N ASN A 37 13.97 4.73 5.04
CA ASN A 37 15.03 4.68 6.06
C ASN A 37 14.51 4.20 7.42
N TRP A 38 13.26 4.44 7.77
CA TRP A 38 12.65 3.95 9.01
C TRP A 38 12.61 2.41 9.08
N MET A 39 12.65 1.73 7.93
CA MET A 39 12.66 0.27 7.87
C MET A 39 13.99 -0.34 8.34
N ASP A 40 15.06 0.45 8.48
CA ASP A 40 16.31 -0.02 9.07
C ASP A 40 16.11 -0.43 10.55
N ASP A 41 15.09 0.15 11.18
CA ASP A 41 14.68 -0.13 12.57
C ASP A 41 13.47 -1.11 12.67
N ARG A 42 13.10 -1.78 11.58
CA ARG A 42 11.90 -2.65 11.50
C ARG A 42 11.93 -3.87 12.40
N MET A 43 13.11 -4.26 12.89
CA MET A 43 13.27 -5.42 13.78
C MET A 43 13.30 -5.02 15.26
N SER A 44 13.18 -3.72 15.58
CA SER A 44 13.17 -3.23 16.95
C SER A 44 11.87 -3.59 17.69
N ASP A 45 11.88 -3.48 19.01
CA ASP A 45 10.67 -3.56 19.86
C ASP A 45 9.88 -2.23 19.88
N GLY A 46 10.42 -1.20 19.23
CA GLY A 46 9.79 0.12 19.13
C GLY A 46 8.67 0.21 18.10
N PRO A 47 8.15 1.44 17.88
CA PRO A 47 7.04 1.69 16.96
C PRO A 47 7.27 1.19 15.54
N ASN A 48 8.49 1.34 15.00
CA ASN A 48 8.82 0.89 13.64
C ASN A 48 8.68 -0.64 13.51
N GLY A 49 9.21 -1.38 14.46
CA GLY A 49 9.10 -2.83 14.48
C GLY A 49 7.67 -3.31 14.74
N GLN A 50 6.92 -2.62 15.62
CA GLN A 50 5.51 -2.92 15.85
C GLN A 50 4.71 -2.82 14.54
N VAL A 51 4.81 -1.69 13.83
CA VAL A 51 4.07 -1.47 12.58
C VAL A 51 4.50 -2.44 11.50
N PHE A 52 5.78 -2.76 11.41
CA PHE A 52 6.29 -3.75 10.46
C PHE A 52 5.71 -5.15 10.73
N ARG A 53 5.71 -5.61 12.00
CA ARG A 53 5.10 -6.92 12.37
C ARG A 53 3.60 -6.95 12.07
N GLU A 54 2.86 -5.87 12.34
CA GLU A 54 1.44 -5.78 11.99
C GLU A 54 1.20 -5.86 10.47
N ALA A 55 2.06 -5.25 9.67
CA ALA A 55 2.01 -5.34 8.22
C ALA A 55 2.26 -6.78 7.74
N MET A 56 3.26 -7.44 8.27
CA MET A 56 3.60 -8.83 7.91
C MET A 56 2.58 -9.87 8.43
N ALA A 57 1.72 -9.50 9.38
CA ALA A 57 0.64 -10.36 9.87
C ALA A 57 -0.63 -10.32 9.00
N THR A 58 -0.63 -9.56 7.90
CA THR A 58 -1.78 -9.51 6.97
C THR A 58 -1.97 -10.81 6.20
N GLY A 59 -3.19 -11.09 5.74
CA GLY A 59 -3.55 -12.38 5.14
C GLY A 59 -3.67 -12.39 3.62
N ALA A 60 -3.63 -11.22 3.00
CA ALA A 60 -3.62 -11.03 1.56
C ALA A 60 -3.07 -9.63 1.23
N LEU A 61 -2.60 -9.47 0.00
CA LEU A 61 -2.13 -8.20 -0.53
C LEU A 61 -2.96 -7.78 -1.74
N ILE A 62 -3.39 -6.51 -1.78
CA ILE A 62 -3.85 -5.84 -3.00
C ILE A 62 -2.77 -4.84 -3.43
N SER A 63 -2.37 -4.88 -4.68
CA SER A 63 -1.43 -3.93 -5.26
C SER A 63 -1.93 -3.39 -6.59
N GLY A 64 -1.58 -2.12 -6.91
CA GLY A 64 -1.73 -1.63 -8.27
C GLY A 64 -0.67 -2.22 -9.20
N ARG A 65 -1.01 -2.38 -10.49
CA ARG A 65 -0.13 -2.96 -11.49
C ARG A 65 1.28 -2.35 -11.51
N ARG A 66 1.37 -1.01 -11.54
CA ARG A 66 2.66 -0.33 -11.57
C ARG A 66 3.53 -0.65 -10.35
N THR A 67 2.95 -0.61 -9.15
CA THR A 67 3.67 -0.94 -7.92
C THR A 67 4.17 -2.38 -7.94
N PHE A 68 3.33 -3.31 -8.38
CA PHE A 68 3.69 -4.71 -8.54
C PHE A 68 4.88 -4.91 -9.49
N GLU A 69 4.85 -4.26 -10.66
CA GLU A 69 5.93 -4.35 -11.65
C GLU A 69 7.24 -3.74 -11.14
N LEU A 70 7.18 -2.52 -10.56
CA LEU A 70 8.35 -1.85 -10.02
C LEU A 70 8.95 -2.58 -8.81
N ALA A 71 8.13 -3.26 -8.02
CA ALA A 71 8.61 -4.11 -6.92
C ALA A 71 9.18 -5.48 -7.41
N GLY A 72 9.47 -5.62 -8.71
CA GLY A 72 9.97 -6.88 -9.27
C GLY A 72 8.98 -8.02 -9.14
N ARG A 73 7.67 -7.69 -9.14
CA ARG A 73 6.56 -8.65 -8.91
C ARG A 73 6.71 -9.42 -7.59
N TRP A 74 7.53 -8.89 -6.63
CA TRP A 74 7.96 -9.57 -5.39
C TRP A 74 8.42 -11.01 -5.60
N HIS A 75 8.90 -11.34 -6.80
CA HIS A 75 9.26 -12.72 -7.21
C HIS A 75 8.15 -13.75 -6.93
N GLY A 76 6.88 -13.28 -6.89
CA GLY A 76 5.70 -14.12 -6.65
C GLY A 76 5.31 -14.32 -5.18
N ASP A 77 6.06 -13.76 -4.25
CA ASP A 77 5.78 -13.82 -2.81
C ASP A 77 6.14 -12.49 -2.13
N HIS A 78 5.15 -11.78 -1.61
CA HIS A 78 5.41 -10.56 -0.83
C HIS A 78 5.85 -10.89 0.61
N HIS A 79 5.17 -11.81 1.27
CA HIS A 79 5.48 -12.35 2.60
C HIS A 79 4.66 -13.61 2.86
N ASP A 80 5.26 -14.60 3.47
CA ASP A 80 4.62 -15.82 3.99
C ASP A 80 3.66 -16.53 3.01
N GLY A 81 3.88 -16.41 1.70
CA GLY A 81 3.05 -17.03 0.66
C GLY A 81 1.62 -16.49 0.56
N VAL A 82 1.31 -15.33 1.16
CA VAL A 82 -0.06 -14.77 1.09
C VAL A 82 -0.45 -14.42 -0.35
N PRO A 83 -1.72 -14.61 -0.74
CA PRO A 83 -2.18 -14.26 -2.07
C PRO A 83 -2.01 -12.78 -2.40
N ILE A 84 -1.54 -12.49 -3.62
CA ILE A 84 -1.36 -11.15 -4.15
C ILE A 84 -2.41 -10.90 -5.23
N PHE A 85 -3.26 -9.91 -5.03
CA PHE A 85 -4.27 -9.47 -6.00
C PHE A 85 -3.79 -8.18 -6.65
N VAL A 86 -3.48 -8.24 -7.94
CA VAL A 86 -2.96 -7.10 -8.71
C VAL A 86 -4.11 -6.44 -9.46
N LEU A 87 -4.57 -5.31 -8.93
CA LEU A 87 -5.62 -4.50 -9.58
C LEU A 87 -5.03 -3.82 -10.82
N THR A 88 -5.62 -4.10 -11.97
CA THR A 88 -5.15 -3.61 -13.28
C THR A 88 -6.33 -3.27 -14.18
N HIS A 89 -6.14 -2.35 -15.13
CA HIS A 89 -7.20 -2.02 -16.12
C HIS A 89 -7.34 -3.07 -17.20
N ARG A 90 -6.29 -3.86 -17.46
CA ARG A 90 -6.27 -4.91 -18.48
C ARG A 90 -5.27 -5.99 -18.12
N VAL A 91 -5.48 -7.15 -18.69
CA VAL A 91 -4.55 -8.27 -18.69
C VAL A 91 -4.19 -8.55 -20.13
N ASP A 92 -2.91 -8.50 -20.47
CA ASP A 92 -2.45 -8.79 -21.82
C ASP A 92 -2.33 -10.31 -22.00
N ASP A 93 -2.61 -10.79 -23.21
CA ASP A 93 -2.53 -12.23 -23.54
C ASP A 93 -1.12 -12.78 -23.24
N GLY A 94 -1.07 -13.87 -22.50
CA GLY A 94 0.19 -14.51 -22.11
C GLY A 94 0.91 -13.89 -20.93
N ASP A 95 0.40 -12.79 -20.33
CA ASP A 95 0.97 -12.22 -19.13
C ASP A 95 0.48 -12.98 -17.88
N VAL A 96 1.28 -13.92 -17.43
CA VAL A 96 1.01 -14.73 -16.25
C VAL A 96 1.79 -14.19 -15.07
N PRO A 97 1.12 -13.77 -13.98
CA PRO A 97 1.83 -13.31 -12.78
C PRO A 97 2.50 -14.50 -12.07
N PRO A 98 3.67 -14.29 -11.42
CA PRO A 98 4.39 -15.36 -10.73
C PRO A 98 3.74 -15.71 -9.38
N GLY A 99 3.96 -16.93 -8.92
CA GLY A 99 3.69 -17.41 -7.57
C GLY A 99 2.21 -17.30 -7.17
N SER A 100 1.94 -16.61 -6.06
CA SER A 100 0.59 -16.44 -5.51
C SER A 100 -0.19 -15.26 -6.12
N ALA A 101 0.41 -14.55 -7.08
CA ALA A 101 -0.19 -13.34 -7.67
C ALA A 101 -1.30 -13.68 -8.68
N ARG A 102 -2.30 -12.79 -8.77
CA ARG A 102 -3.44 -12.86 -9.71
C ARG A 102 -3.78 -11.45 -10.19
N PHE A 103 -4.06 -11.31 -11.49
CA PHE A 103 -4.58 -10.07 -12.04
C PHE A 103 -6.10 -10.01 -11.90
N VAL A 104 -6.61 -8.87 -11.44
CA VAL A 104 -8.05 -8.63 -11.30
C VAL A 104 -8.36 -7.24 -11.88
N THR A 105 -9.40 -7.14 -12.71
CA THR A 105 -9.74 -5.89 -13.41
C THR A 105 -10.87 -5.11 -12.76
N ASP A 106 -11.70 -5.74 -11.95
CA ASP A 106 -12.77 -5.09 -11.19
C ASP A 106 -12.35 -4.87 -9.73
N VAL A 107 -12.56 -3.65 -9.23
CA VAL A 107 -12.14 -3.26 -7.87
C VAL A 107 -12.95 -3.96 -6.78
N GLY A 108 -14.25 -4.18 -7.02
CA GLY A 108 -15.14 -4.86 -6.07
C GLY A 108 -14.81 -6.34 -5.96
N GLU A 109 -14.59 -6.98 -7.11
CA GLU A 109 -14.14 -8.37 -7.19
C GLU A 109 -12.78 -8.55 -6.52
N CYS A 110 -11.82 -7.66 -6.79
CA CYS A 110 -10.50 -7.67 -6.17
C CYS A 110 -10.58 -7.59 -4.64
N ALA A 111 -11.37 -6.65 -4.12
CA ALA A 111 -11.59 -6.52 -2.68
C ALA A 111 -12.26 -7.75 -2.06
N GLY A 112 -13.27 -8.31 -2.73
CA GLY A 112 -13.99 -9.51 -2.29
C GLY A 112 -13.09 -10.74 -2.24
N GLN A 113 -12.32 -10.99 -3.29
CA GLN A 113 -11.37 -12.11 -3.36
C GLN A 113 -10.26 -11.98 -2.31
N ALA A 114 -9.71 -10.77 -2.13
CA ALA A 114 -8.66 -10.53 -1.15
C ALA A 114 -9.15 -10.74 0.29
N ARG A 115 -10.36 -10.26 0.63
CA ARG A 115 -10.98 -10.52 1.95
C ARG A 115 -11.21 -12.00 2.18
N ALA A 116 -11.75 -12.71 1.19
CA ALA A 116 -11.99 -14.16 1.31
C ALA A 116 -10.68 -14.93 1.54
N ALA A 117 -9.60 -14.53 0.85
CA ALA A 117 -8.29 -15.16 1.00
C ALA A 117 -7.60 -14.80 2.33
N ALA A 118 -7.83 -13.60 2.86
CA ALA A 118 -7.22 -13.15 4.12
C ALA A 118 -7.77 -13.87 5.37
N GLY A 119 -8.98 -14.46 5.29
CA GLY A 119 -9.64 -15.06 6.45
C GLY A 119 -9.98 -14.01 7.50
N ASP A 120 -9.47 -14.17 8.72
CA ASP A 120 -9.68 -13.21 9.82
C ASP A 120 -8.63 -12.10 9.86
N ARG A 121 -7.60 -12.17 9.02
CA ARG A 121 -6.50 -11.21 8.98
C ARG A 121 -6.83 -10.02 8.06
N ALA A 122 -6.23 -8.88 8.34
CA ALA A 122 -6.38 -7.71 7.47
C ALA A 122 -5.83 -7.98 6.05
N VAL A 123 -6.39 -7.28 5.07
CA VAL A 123 -5.85 -7.19 3.71
C VAL A 123 -4.94 -5.97 3.64
N MET A 124 -3.70 -6.17 3.23
CA MET A 124 -2.75 -5.08 2.95
C MET A 124 -3.03 -4.45 1.59
N VAL A 125 -2.82 -3.15 1.46
CA VAL A 125 -2.85 -2.46 0.17
C VAL A 125 -1.55 -1.71 -0.04
N HIS A 126 -0.95 -1.87 -1.22
CA HIS A 126 0.22 -1.11 -1.66
C HIS A 126 -0.04 -0.35 -2.97
N GLY A 127 0.50 0.87 -3.02
CA GLY A 127 0.53 1.71 -4.20
C GLY A 127 -0.66 2.66 -4.36
N ALA A 128 -0.38 3.83 -4.96
CA ALA A 128 -1.36 4.90 -5.10
C ALA A 128 -2.57 4.50 -5.94
N GLY A 129 -2.36 3.79 -7.05
CA GLY A 129 -3.45 3.40 -7.95
C GLY A 129 -4.50 2.51 -7.29
N ALA A 130 -4.06 1.47 -6.56
CA ALA A 130 -4.96 0.60 -5.82
C ALA A 130 -5.66 1.35 -4.67
N ALA A 131 -4.91 2.15 -3.90
CA ALA A 131 -5.47 2.95 -2.81
C ALA A 131 -6.57 3.90 -3.30
N GLN A 132 -6.31 4.65 -4.37
CA GLN A 132 -7.26 5.58 -4.96
C GLN A 132 -8.50 4.88 -5.53
N ALA A 133 -8.33 3.73 -6.20
CA ALA A 133 -9.44 2.94 -6.72
C ALA A 133 -10.36 2.42 -5.59
N LEU A 134 -9.77 1.89 -4.51
CA LEU A 134 -10.50 1.41 -3.35
C LEU A 134 -11.18 2.55 -2.57
N LEU A 135 -10.54 3.72 -2.45
CA LEU A 135 -11.15 4.91 -1.83
C LEU A 135 -12.38 5.38 -2.62
N ARG A 136 -12.25 5.53 -3.95
CA ARG A 136 -13.40 5.93 -4.81
C ARG A 136 -14.55 4.94 -4.77
N ALA A 137 -14.26 3.66 -4.61
CA ALA A 137 -15.25 2.60 -4.51
C ALA A 137 -15.84 2.44 -3.09
N GLY A 138 -15.36 3.20 -2.08
CA GLY A 138 -15.77 3.05 -0.70
C GLY A 138 -15.36 1.70 -0.07
N LEU A 139 -14.29 1.07 -0.57
CA LEU A 139 -13.86 -0.26 -0.17
C LEU A 139 -12.59 -0.26 0.72
N LEU A 140 -11.90 0.87 0.84
CA LEU A 140 -10.79 1.02 1.78
C LEU A 140 -11.33 1.31 3.19
N ASP A 141 -10.99 0.49 4.16
CA ASP A 141 -11.48 0.62 5.53
C ASP A 141 -10.55 1.46 6.41
N GLU A 142 -9.23 1.29 6.23
CA GLU A 142 -8.23 1.95 7.05
C GLU A 142 -6.99 2.35 6.23
N MET A 143 -6.26 3.33 6.73
CA MET A 143 -4.97 3.75 6.20
C MET A 143 -3.94 3.77 7.31
N GLU A 144 -2.79 3.12 7.09
CA GLU A 144 -1.57 3.28 7.88
C GLU A 144 -0.56 4.05 7.04
N ILE A 145 -0.39 5.32 7.33
CA ILE A 145 0.53 6.21 6.64
C ILE A 145 1.81 6.34 7.45
N HIS A 146 2.93 5.98 6.87
CA HIS A 146 4.25 6.20 7.45
C HIS A 146 4.75 7.55 6.94
N LEU A 147 4.40 8.62 7.67
CA LEU A 147 4.73 10.00 7.30
C LEU A 147 6.19 10.28 7.61
N VAL A 148 6.98 10.42 6.56
CA VAL A 148 8.42 10.68 6.65
C VAL A 148 8.68 12.19 6.60
N PRO A 149 9.50 12.75 7.51
CA PRO A 149 9.78 14.19 7.57
C PRO A 149 10.75 14.60 6.45
N VAL A 150 10.27 14.60 5.22
CA VAL A 150 10.99 15.01 4.01
C VAL A 150 10.03 15.63 3.02
N LEU A 151 10.50 16.59 2.24
CA LEU A 151 9.83 17.12 1.07
C LEU A 151 10.55 16.60 -0.17
N LEU A 152 9.83 15.91 -1.04
CA LEU A 152 10.38 15.41 -2.31
C LEU A 152 10.22 16.40 -3.46
N GLY A 153 9.25 17.31 -3.36
CA GLY A 153 8.97 18.35 -4.35
C GLY A 153 8.30 17.84 -5.63
N GLN A 154 8.63 16.64 -6.05
CA GLN A 154 8.09 15.97 -7.24
C GLN A 154 8.05 14.46 -7.00
N GLY A 155 7.17 13.76 -7.72
CA GLY A 155 7.07 12.31 -7.65
C GLY A 155 5.65 11.83 -7.89
N ARG A 156 5.36 10.64 -7.42
CA ARG A 156 4.02 10.06 -7.50
C ARG A 156 3.22 10.40 -6.25
N PRO A 157 2.14 11.18 -6.37
CA PRO A 157 1.29 11.49 -5.22
C PRO A 157 0.50 10.26 -4.77
N LEU A 158 0.37 10.08 -3.46
CA LEU A 158 -0.47 9.02 -2.90
C LEU A 158 -1.95 9.32 -3.15
N PHE A 159 -2.35 10.56 -2.92
CA PHE A 159 -3.74 11.01 -3.05
C PHE A 159 -3.88 11.98 -4.23
N ALA A 160 -4.42 11.45 -5.32
CA ALA A 160 -4.76 12.23 -6.50
C ALA A 160 -6.05 11.67 -7.10
N SER A 161 -6.78 12.50 -7.86
CA SER A 161 -7.95 12.03 -8.61
C SER A 161 -9.00 11.27 -7.77
N LEU A 162 -9.24 11.72 -6.53
CA LEU A 162 -10.23 11.09 -5.63
C LEU A 162 -11.67 11.53 -5.91
N GLY A 163 -11.87 12.49 -6.79
CA GLY A 163 -13.17 13.10 -7.08
C GLY A 163 -13.36 14.43 -6.36
N PRO A 164 -14.52 15.07 -6.51
CA PRO A 164 -14.82 16.36 -5.93
C PRO A 164 -15.21 16.31 -4.44
N ASP A 165 -15.63 15.13 -3.97
CA ASP A 165 -16.12 14.97 -2.61
C ASP A 165 -14.95 14.71 -1.66
N HIS A 166 -14.99 15.33 -0.47
CA HIS A 166 -14.03 15.04 0.57
C HIS A 166 -14.32 13.68 1.22
N ILE A 167 -13.28 13.04 1.71
CA ILE A 167 -13.35 11.77 2.43
C ILE A 167 -12.94 12.02 3.88
N GLU A 168 -13.88 11.83 4.80
CA GLU A 168 -13.62 12.01 6.22
C GLU A 168 -12.79 10.86 6.79
N LEU A 169 -11.82 11.22 7.62
CA LEU A 169 -10.94 10.29 8.31
C LEU A 169 -11.05 10.42 9.82
N GLU A 170 -11.19 9.30 10.50
CA GLU A 170 -11.15 9.22 11.95
C GLU A 170 -9.77 8.76 12.42
N PRO A 171 -9.04 9.57 13.23
CA PRO A 171 -7.76 9.14 13.76
C PRO A 171 -7.93 7.96 14.72
N VAL A 172 -7.16 6.91 14.50
CA VAL A 172 -7.16 5.69 15.31
C VAL A 172 -5.91 5.63 16.19
N ARG A 173 -4.76 5.97 15.59
CA ARG A 173 -3.46 5.81 16.26
C ARG A 173 -2.41 6.75 15.68
N ARG A 174 -1.51 7.23 16.56
CA ARG A 174 -0.27 7.89 16.19
C ARG A 174 0.87 7.27 16.97
N LEU A 175 1.95 6.88 16.29
CA LEU A 175 3.17 6.36 16.89
C LEU A 175 4.37 7.12 16.33
N GLU A 176 5.22 7.63 17.22
CA GLU A 176 6.47 8.28 16.86
C GLU A 176 7.57 7.24 16.75
N GLY A 177 7.99 6.94 15.53
CA GLY A 177 9.10 6.05 15.23
C GLY A 177 10.38 6.85 14.92
N ARG A 178 11.51 6.14 14.78
CA ARG A 178 12.73 6.74 14.28
C ARG A 178 12.55 7.12 12.81
N ASP A 179 12.77 8.39 12.47
CA ASP A 179 12.66 8.96 11.11
C ASP A 179 11.25 8.93 10.49
N VAL A 180 10.19 8.70 11.28
CA VAL A 180 8.82 8.56 10.77
C VAL A 180 7.78 8.79 11.86
N THR A 181 6.61 9.28 11.48
CA THR A 181 5.39 9.21 12.30
C THR A 181 4.42 8.24 11.63
N HIS A 182 4.02 7.19 12.31
CA HIS A 182 3.00 6.26 11.83
C HIS A 182 1.63 6.77 12.25
N LEU A 183 0.76 6.97 11.26
CA LEU A 183 -0.59 7.51 11.42
C LEU A 183 -1.61 6.49 10.91
N ARG A 184 -2.48 6.00 11.80
CA ARG A 184 -3.60 5.15 11.40
C ARG A 184 -4.89 5.93 11.43
N TYR A 185 -5.64 5.83 10.35
CA TYR A 185 -6.96 6.41 10.20
C TYR A 185 -7.97 5.35 9.77
N ARG A 186 -9.20 5.48 10.25
CA ARG A 186 -10.37 4.81 9.67
C ARG A 186 -11.00 5.71 8.63
N VAL A 187 -11.34 5.15 7.48
CA VAL A 187 -12.11 5.86 6.44
C VAL A 187 -13.57 5.85 6.84
N ARG A 188 -14.18 7.04 6.99
CA ARG A 188 -15.61 7.17 7.27
C ARG A 188 -16.40 7.02 5.97
N ARG A 189 -17.48 6.28 6.04
CA ARG A 189 -18.45 6.08 4.95
C ARG A 189 -19.66 6.98 5.14
#